data_bc51dbcebcfca354cc670ada90ade55f
#
_entry.id   bc51dbcebcfca354cc670ada90ade55f
#
_cell.length_a   1.000
_cell.length_b   1.000
_cell.length_c   1.000
_cell.angle_alpha   90.00
_cell.angle_beta   90.00
_cell.angle_gamma   90.00
#
_symmetry.space_group_name_H-M   'P 1'
#
loop_
_entity.id
_entity.type
_entity.pdbx_description
1 polymer ?
#
loop_
_entity_poly.entity_id
_entity_poly.type
_entity_poly.pdbx_seq_one_letter_code
_entity_poly.pdbx_strand_id
1 'polypeptide(L)'
;MDLTTEATESSGRTDRRSQHWFGAQGRAGMLHRSWMRNQGFGPDVFDGRPVIGIASTWSQLAPCNAHLDRVADAVRRGVWQAGGFPLEFPVLATGETLMRPTAMLYRNLLAMEAEELIRANPLDGVVLLSGCDKTTPGLLMAAASVDLPALMVTGGPMLSGKFQGQDVGSGTHVWKFESDIKAGRMTESEGREAEGCMARSNGHCMTMGTASTMACLAEALGMQLPGGASWPAVDSRRMELAQQAGQQIVRLVETDLRPSAIMTTGAFENAIRTNAAIGGSTNAIIHLMAIAGRLDGVQLEIDAFDTLVRDVPTLVNLMPSGRYLMEDFCYAGGLPVVLERLIAAGLLQADSMTVTGKSIADNVSGARCWNDDVIRPWSDPLQPPGSGTAILRGNLCPDGAVLKQSAASPTLLRHEGRARVFDSPEAYHAVCDDPALDVAADDILVIRNAGPKGYPGMPEVANVALPKKLLEQGVVDMVRISDGRMSGTGYGTVVLHVSPEAALGGPLALVRDGDRITLDVPNRTLTLEVSDGELNQRRADRPTAAEDRSTGYPWLYRQHVQQAHLGADFDFLNGTRGAAIPRDSH
;
A
#
# COMPACT_ATOMS: atom_id res chain seq x y z
N MET A 1 -58.84 1.72 5.61
CA MET A 1 -57.42 1.87 6.05
C MET A 1 -56.58 1.15 5.04
N ASP A 2 -55.79 1.93 4.32
CA ASP A 2 -55.20 1.62 3.03
C ASP A 2 -54.08 0.56 3.12
N LEU A 3 -54.21 -0.48 2.28
CA LEU A 3 -53.22 -1.56 2.06
C LEU A 3 -52.40 -1.26 0.81
N THR A 4 -51.75 -0.08 0.72
CA THR A 4 -50.98 0.31 -0.49
C THR A 4 -49.50 0.59 -0.25
N THR A 5 -48.92 0.23 0.92
CA THR A 5 -47.51 0.51 1.24
C THR A 5 -46.59 -0.72 1.17
N GLU A 6 -47.10 -1.93 0.90
CA GLU A 6 -46.27 -3.16 0.86
C GLU A 6 -45.70 -3.53 -0.52
N ALA A 7 -46.14 -2.87 -1.62
CA ALA A 7 -45.79 -3.31 -2.97
C ALA A 7 -44.45 -2.76 -3.52
N THR A 8 -43.85 -1.73 -2.93
CA THR A 8 -42.60 -1.12 -3.39
C THR A 8 -41.35 -1.69 -2.72
N GLU A 9 -41.46 -2.29 -1.54
CA GLU A 9 -40.33 -2.95 -0.86
C GLU A 9 -40.03 -4.36 -1.38
N SER A 10 -40.95 -5.02 -2.07
CA SER A 10 -40.77 -6.38 -2.53
C SER A 10 -39.98 -6.49 -3.87
N SER A 11 -39.99 -5.48 -4.73
CA SER A 11 -39.33 -5.52 -6.03
C SER A 11 -37.78 -5.41 -5.91
N GLY A 12 -37.25 -4.67 -4.95
CA GLY A 12 -35.81 -4.56 -4.72
C GLY A 12 -35.17 -5.78 -4.06
N ARG A 13 -35.95 -6.63 -3.36
CA ARG A 13 -35.46 -7.84 -2.70
C ARG A 13 -35.24 -9.02 -3.66
N THR A 14 -35.98 -9.07 -4.75
CA THR A 14 -35.87 -10.15 -5.75
C THR A 14 -34.78 -9.96 -6.77
N ASP A 15 -34.23 -8.73 -6.93
CA ASP A 15 -33.23 -8.38 -7.94
C ASP A 15 -31.78 -8.49 -7.45
N ARG A 16 -31.56 -8.85 -6.16
CA ARG A 16 -30.20 -8.99 -5.63
C ARG A 16 -29.47 -10.17 -6.26
N ARG A 17 -28.16 -10.00 -6.47
CA ARG A 17 -27.28 -11.02 -7.05
C ARG A 17 -27.36 -12.35 -6.28
N SER A 18 -27.37 -12.33 -4.94
CA SER A 18 -27.50 -13.52 -4.09
C SER A 18 -28.79 -14.32 -4.32
N GLN A 19 -29.85 -13.67 -4.82
CA GLN A 19 -31.14 -14.34 -5.06
C GLN A 19 -31.11 -15.29 -6.28
N HIS A 20 -30.11 -15.16 -7.15
CA HIS A 20 -29.87 -16.18 -8.21
C HIS A 20 -29.46 -17.54 -7.61
N TRP A 21 -28.95 -17.58 -6.38
CA TRP A 21 -28.68 -18.81 -5.63
C TRP A 21 -29.80 -19.11 -4.62
N PHE A 22 -30.06 -18.20 -3.69
CA PHE A 22 -30.93 -18.44 -2.55
C PHE A 22 -32.42 -18.30 -2.89
N GLY A 23 -32.77 -17.45 -3.84
CA GLY A 23 -34.14 -17.29 -4.36
C GLY A 23 -34.49 -18.27 -5.48
N ALA A 24 -33.52 -18.99 -6.03
CA ALA A 24 -33.75 -19.95 -7.11
C ALA A 24 -34.77 -21.01 -6.72
N GLN A 25 -35.66 -21.36 -7.66
CA GLN A 25 -36.65 -22.41 -7.47
C GLN A 25 -36.10 -23.79 -7.86
N GLY A 26 -36.78 -24.83 -7.43
CA GLY A 26 -36.45 -26.21 -7.79
C GLY A 26 -35.17 -26.72 -7.14
N ARG A 27 -34.47 -27.61 -7.85
CA ARG A 27 -33.31 -28.37 -7.35
C ARG A 27 -32.15 -27.47 -6.92
N ALA A 28 -31.77 -26.50 -7.75
CA ALA A 28 -30.62 -25.64 -7.49
C ALA A 28 -30.81 -24.83 -6.19
N GLY A 29 -31.90 -24.08 -6.05
CA GLY A 29 -32.16 -23.32 -4.84
C GLY A 29 -32.31 -24.20 -3.60
N MET A 30 -32.91 -25.39 -3.72
CA MET A 30 -32.98 -26.36 -2.61
C MET A 30 -31.57 -26.77 -2.17
N LEU A 31 -30.68 -27.08 -3.11
CA LEU A 31 -29.30 -27.46 -2.82
C LEU A 31 -28.59 -26.32 -2.07
N HIS A 32 -28.59 -25.12 -2.62
CA HIS A 32 -27.90 -23.97 -2.02
C HIS A 32 -28.40 -23.68 -0.59
N ARG A 33 -29.70 -23.58 -0.37
CA ARG A 33 -30.26 -23.32 0.97
C ARG A 33 -30.04 -24.47 1.94
N SER A 34 -30.14 -25.72 1.51
CA SER A 34 -29.95 -26.88 2.41
C SER A 34 -28.50 -26.97 2.90
N TRP A 35 -27.53 -26.72 2.04
CA TRP A 35 -26.12 -26.71 2.44
C TRP A 35 -25.76 -25.56 3.37
N MET A 36 -26.34 -24.39 3.19
CA MET A 36 -26.14 -23.29 4.15
C MET A 36 -26.78 -23.57 5.50
N ARG A 37 -27.89 -24.28 5.53
CA ARG A 37 -28.56 -24.68 6.78
C ARG A 37 -27.75 -25.66 7.63
N ASN A 38 -26.79 -26.39 7.08
CA ASN A 38 -25.90 -27.25 7.86
C ASN A 38 -25.02 -26.48 8.86
N GLN A 39 -24.86 -25.15 8.65
CA GLN A 39 -24.16 -24.24 9.55
C GLN A 39 -25.08 -23.65 10.64
N GLY A 40 -26.34 -24.11 10.74
CA GLY A 40 -27.29 -23.65 11.72
C GLY A 40 -28.09 -22.40 11.34
N PHE A 41 -28.02 -21.93 10.11
CA PHE A 41 -28.81 -20.79 9.65
C PHE A 41 -30.29 -21.17 9.45
N GLY A 42 -31.18 -20.31 9.95
CA GLY A 42 -32.63 -20.44 9.73
C GLY A 42 -33.05 -20.12 8.31
N PRO A 43 -34.32 -20.42 7.94
CA PRO A 43 -34.82 -20.11 6.59
C PRO A 43 -34.91 -18.59 6.30
N ASP A 44 -35.07 -17.78 7.32
CA ASP A 44 -35.25 -16.33 7.24
C ASP A 44 -34.06 -15.56 6.65
N VAL A 45 -32.85 -16.15 6.65
CA VAL A 45 -31.67 -15.51 6.06
C VAL A 45 -31.69 -15.53 4.53
N PHE A 46 -32.54 -16.38 3.91
CA PHE A 46 -32.65 -16.53 2.45
C PHE A 46 -33.76 -15.67 1.82
N ASP A 47 -34.52 -14.93 2.63
CA ASP A 47 -35.72 -14.18 2.21
C ASP A 47 -35.37 -12.79 1.62
N GLY A 48 -34.34 -12.73 0.76
CA GLY A 48 -33.94 -11.51 0.07
C GLY A 48 -33.13 -10.52 0.92
N ARG A 49 -32.55 -10.93 2.05
CA ARG A 49 -31.59 -10.12 2.80
C ARG A 49 -30.31 -9.89 1.97
N PRO A 50 -29.66 -8.72 2.06
CA PRO A 50 -28.34 -8.54 1.48
C PRO A 50 -27.33 -9.54 2.04
N VAL A 51 -26.67 -10.28 1.18
CA VAL A 51 -25.61 -11.24 1.56
C VAL A 51 -24.28 -10.52 1.50
N ILE A 52 -23.66 -10.35 2.65
CA ILE A 52 -22.42 -9.57 2.80
C ILE A 52 -21.24 -10.50 3.04
N GLY A 53 -20.31 -10.50 2.10
CA GLY A 53 -19.01 -11.15 2.27
C GLY A 53 -18.12 -10.37 3.24
N ILE A 54 -17.40 -11.09 4.10
CA ILE A 54 -16.32 -10.52 4.91
C ILE A 54 -15.03 -11.20 4.44
N ALA A 55 -14.31 -10.54 3.53
CA ALA A 55 -13.04 -11.03 3.00
C ALA A 55 -11.95 -10.78 4.04
N SER A 56 -11.51 -11.83 4.73
CA SER A 56 -10.62 -11.74 5.88
C SER A 56 -9.21 -12.19 5.54
N THR A 57 -8.22 -11.29 5.71
CA THR A 57 -6.80 -11.62 5.62
C THR A 57 -6.20 -11.98 6.98
N TRP A 58 -7.00 -12.51 7.90
CA TRP A 58 -6.54 -12.99 9.19
C TRP A 58 -5.52 -14.13 9.04
N SER A 59 -4.42 -14.04 9.77
CA SER A 59 -3.43 -15.13 9.86
C SER A 59 -2.45 -14.88 10.98
N GLN A 60 -2.03 -15.93 11.68
CA GLN A 60 -0.90 -15.88 12.61
C GLN A 60 0.46 -15.76 11.88
N LEU A 61 0.53 -16.15 10.61
CA LEU A 61 1.72 -15.97 9.76
C LEU A 61 1.88 -14.53 9.24
N ALA A 62 0.86 -13.70 9.42
CA ALA A 62 0.89 -12.27 9.10
C ALA A 62 0.62 -11.48 10.39
N PRO A 63 1.64 -11.16 11.22
CA PRO A 63 1.44 -10.57 12.55
C PRO A 63 0.61 -9.30 12.55
N CYS A 64 0.71 -8.47 11.49
CA CYS A 64 -0.12 -7.27 11.33
C CYS A 64 -1.62 -7.57 11.26
N ASN A 65 -2.01 -8.80 10.89
CA ASN A 65 -3.37 -9.24 10.64
C ASN A 65 -3.90 -10.19 11.73
N ALA A 66 -3.09 -10.54 12.74
CA ALA A 66 -3.38 -11.60 13.69
C ALA A 66 -4.61 -11.34 14.60
N HIS A 67 -5.16 -10.13 14.59
CA HIS A 67 -6.34 -9.73 15.37
C HIS A 67 -7.59 -9.50 14.51
N LEU A 68 -7.52 -9.72 13.20
CA LEU A 68 -8.63 -9.43 12.28
C LEU A 68 -9.84 -10.36 12.48
N ASP A 69 -9.68 -11.51 13.13
CA ASP A 69 -10.77 -12.36 13.59
C ASP A 69 -11.76 -11.60 14.48
N ARG A 70 -11.24 -10.81 15.44
CA ARG A 70 -12.06 -9.97 16.33
C ARG A 70 -12.71 -8.80 15.58
N VAL A 71 -12.01 -8.24 14.60
CA VAL A 71 -12.56 -7.19 13.73
C VAL A 71 -13.69 -7.76 12.87
N ALA A 72 -13.54 -8.98 12.33
CA ALA A 72 -14.59 -9.69 11.59
C ALA A 72 -15.84 -9.91 12.43
N ASP A 73 -15.69 -10.29 13.71
CA ASP A 73 -16.82 -10.43 14.63
C ASP A 73 -17.58 -9.11 14.83
N ALA A 74 -16.88 -8.00 14.92
CA ALA A 74 -17.50 -6.68 15.03
C ALA A 74 -18.26 -6.30 13.75
N VAL A 75 -17.67 -6.53 12.58
CA VAL A 75 -18.35 -6.33 11.27
C VAL A 75 -19.60 -7.20 11.20
N ARG A 76 -19.50 -8.47 11.54
CA ARG A 76 -20.63 -9.43 11.53
C ARG A 76 -21.81 -8.93 12.37
N ARG A 77 -21.53 -8.39 13.57
CA ARG A 77 -22.57 -7.77 14.41
C ARG A 77 -23.26 -6.60 13.70
N GLY A 78 -22.48 -5.73 13.06
CA GLY A 78 -23.02 -4.59 12.31
C GLY A 78 -23.91 -5.01 11.15
N VAL A 79 -23.50 -6.02 10.38
CA VAL A 79 -24.28 -6.56 9.25
C VAL A 79 -25.62 -7.13 9.75
N TRP A 80 -25.60 -7.96 10.81
CA TRP A 80 -26.84 -8.48 11.40
C TRP A 80 -27.78 -7.38 11.90
N GLN A 81 -27.24 -6.37 12.57
CA GLN A 81 -28.04 -5.21 13.06
C GLN A 81 -28.72 -4.45 11.93
N ALA A 82 -28.08 -4.36 10.77
CA ALA A 82 -28.63 -3.70 9.59
C ALA A 82 -29.56 -4.61 8.75
N GLY A 83 -29.81 -5.84 9.18
CA GLY A 83 -30.69 -6.78 8.48
C GLY A 83 -30.04 -7.56 7.34
N GLY A 84 -28.71 -7.49 7.20
CA GLY A 84 -27.94 -8.28 6.22
C GLY A 84 -27.64 -9.70 6.72
N PHE A 85 -27.11 -10.53 5.84
CA PHE A 85 -26.63 -11.88 6.13
C PHE A 85 -25.11 -11.95 5.92
N PRO A 86 -24.28 -11.94 6.98
CA PRO A 86 -22.82 -11.94 6.86
C PRO A 86 -22.26 -13.34 6.64
N LEU A 87 -21.34 -13.47 5.68
CA LEU A 87 -20.57 -14.68 5.41
C LEU A 87 -19.08 -14.34 5.37
N GLU A 88 -18.31 -14.77 6.37
CA GLU A 88 -16.87 -14.62 6.40
C GLU A 88 -16.19 -15.68 5.53
N PHE A 89 -15.18 -15.28 4.78
CA PHE A 89 -14.33 -16.18 4.01
C PHE A 89 -12.87 -15.72 4.06
N PRO A 90 -11.92 -16.67 4.15
CA PRO A 90 -10.51 -16.33 4.15
C PRO A 90 -10.05 -15.94 2.75
N VAL A 91 -9.11 -15.01 2.69
CA VAL A 91 -8.31 -14.70 1.51
C VAL A 91 -6.85 -14.69 1.91
N LEU A 92 -5.95 -14.78 0.93
CA LEU A 92 -4.51 -14.88 1.16
C LEU A 92 -4.00 -13.78 2.08
N ALA A 93 -3.45 -14.15 3.23
CA ALA A 93 -2.82 -13.23 4.16
C ALA A 93 -1.33 -13.08 3.83
N THR A 94 -0.90 -11.89 3.45
CA THR A 94 0.50 -11.60 3.15
C THR A 94 1.11 -10.72 4.22
N GLY A 95 2.24 -11.15 4.83
CA GLY A 95 2.95 -10.42 5.88
C GLY A 95 4.40 -10.15 5.48
N GLU A 96 4.78 -8.89 5.26
CA GLU A 96 6.12 -8.53 4.76
C GLU A 96 7.24 -8.98 5.70
N THR A 97 7.00 -9.01 7.01
CA THR A 97 8.05 -9.31 7.99
C THR A 97 8.53 -10.76 8.00
N LEU A 98 7.68 -11.71 7.58
CA LEU A 98 7.99 -13.14 7.63
C LEU A 98 8.03 -13.80 6.24
N MET A 99 7.30 -13.26 5.28
CA MET A 99 7.12 -13.87 3.97
C MET A 99 8.32 -13.64 3.07
N ARG A 100 8.77 -14.68 2.37
CA ARG A 100 9.91 -14.62 1.45
C ARG A 100 9.49 -15.04 0.04
N PRO A 101 10.08 -14.44 -1.00
CA PRO A 101 11.09 -13.37 -0.98
C PRO A 101 10.55 -12.02 -0.48
N THR A 102 9.25 -11.75 -0.65
CA THR A 102 8.53 -10.54 -0.23
C THR A 102 7.02 -10.78 -0.36
N ALA A 103 6.22 -10.15 0.49
CA ALA A 103 4.77 -10.18 0.37
C ALA A 103 4.28 -9.59 -0.96
N MET A 104 5.06 -8.71 -1.60
CA MET A 104 4.70 -8.10 -2.89
C MET A 104 4.58 -9.11 -4.03
N LEU A 105 5.36 -10.21 -4.02
CA LEU A 105 5.20 -11.30 -4.98
C LEU A 105 3.75 -11.81 -4.99
N TYR A 106 3.12 -11.86 -3.84
CA TYR A 106 1.80 -12.46 -3.65
C TYR A 106 0.64 -11.44 -3.65
N ARG A 107 0.91 -10.11 -3.81
CA ARG A 107 -0.15 -9.08 -3.87
C ARG A 107 -1.14 -9.34 -5.01
N ASN A 108 -0.62 -9.66 -6.20
CA ASN A 108 -1.47 -9.90 -7.37
C ASN A 108 -2.24 -11.23 -7.26
N LEU A 109 -1.64 -12.24 -6.61
CA LEU A 109 -2.32 -13.51 -6.32
C LEU A 109 -3.48 -13.30 -5.34
N LEU A 110 -3.25 -12.55 -4.25
CA LEU A 110 -4.30 -12.15 -3.30
C LEU A 110 -5.45 -11.41 -4.02
N ALA A 111 -5.10 -10.44 -4.87
CA ALA A 111 -6.10 -9.66 -5.59
C ALA A 111 -6.95 -10.56 -6.51
N MET A 112 -6.32 -11.46 -7.24
CA MET A 112 -6.98 -12.40 -8.14
C MET A 112 -7.84 -13.42 -7.37
N GLU A 113 -7.31 -13.99 -6.27
CA GLU A 113 -8.05 -14.92 -5.42
C GLU A 113 -9.31 -14.26 -4.83
N ALA A 114 -9.16 -13.07 -4.23
CA ALA A 114 -10.28 -12.34 -3.63
C ALA A 114 -11.34 -11.98 -4.70
N GLU A 115 -10.92 -11.53 -5.87
CA GLU A 115 -11.79 -11.25 -7.00
C GLU A 115 -12.61 -12.49 -7.39
N GLU A 116 -11.98 -13.63 -7.61
CA GLU A 116 -12.67 -14.86 -8.06
C GLU A 116 -13.57 -15.42 -6.95
N LEU A 117 -13.18 -15.35 -5.68
CA LEU A 117 -14.06 -15.75 -4.56
C LEU A 117 -15.32 -14.88 -4.48
N ILE A 118 -15.19 -13.55 -4.67
CA ILE A 118 -16.34 -12.64 -4.68
C ILE A 118 -17.25 -12.93 -5.88
N ARG A 119 -16.68 -13.13 -7.07
CA ARG A 119 -17.44 -13.40 -8.30
C ARG A 119 -18.16 -14.75 -8.30
N ALA A 120 -17.55 -15.77 -7.72
CA ALA A 120 -18.08 -17.13 -7.74
C ALA A 120 -19.18 -17.38 -6.68
N ASN A 121 -19.31 -16.53 -5.66
CA ASN A 121 -20.19 -16.76 -4.52
C ASN A 121 -21.39 -15.78 -4.48
N PRO A 122 -22.46 -16.13 -3.74
CA PRO A 122 -23.72 -15.39 -3.70
C PRO A 122 -23.62 -14.09 -2.85
N LEU A 123 -22.70 -13.20 -3.17
CA LEU A 123 -22.46 -11.98 -2.42
C LEU A 123 -23.08 -10.77 -3.13
N ASP A 124 -23.74 -9.89 -2.37
CA ASP A 124 -24.29 -8.62 -2.83
C ASP A 124 -23.37 -7.44 -2.53
N GLY A 125 -22.51 -7.58 -1.52
CA GLY A 125 -21.49 -6.60 -1.13
C GLY A 125 -20.40 -7.24 -0.28
N VAL A 126 -19.28 -6.52 -0.07
CA VAL A 126 -18.10 -7.09 0.61
C VAL A 126 -17.45 -6.08 1.55
N VAL A 127 -17.16 -6.51 2.78
CA VAL A 127 -16.24 -5.82 3.68
C VAL A 127 -14.86 -6.44 3.55
N LEU A 128 -13.85 -5.60 3.28
CA LEU A 128 -12.48 -5.99 3.02
C LEU A 128 -11.65 -5.76 4.29
N LEU A 129 -11.21 -6.85 4.95
CA LEU A 129 -10.41 -6.76 6.17
C LEU A 129 -8.92 -6.89 5.84
N SER A 130 -8.16 -5.84 6.10
CA SER A 130 -6.72 -5.78 5.82
C SER A 130 -5.93 -5.23 7.00
N GLY A 131 -4.63 -5.53 7.07
CA GLY A 131 -3.75 -5.00 8.12
C GLY A 131 -2.32 -4.73 7.62
N CYS A 132 -1.79 -5.57 6.75
CA CYS A 132 -0.43 -5.44 6.25
C CYS A 132 -0.38 -4.63 4.94
N ASP A 133 0.81 -4.19 4.60
CA ASP A 133 1.10 -3.25 3.51
C ASP A 133 0.73 -3.75 2.10
N LYS A 134 0.63 -5.06 1.87
CA LYS A 134 0.20 -5.63 0.57
C LYS A 134 -1.25 -6.12 0.57
N THR A 135 -1.84 -6.37 1.76
CA THR A 135 -3.24 -6.82 1.85
C THR A 135 -4.21 -5.68 1.53
N THR A 136 -3.92 -4.45 1.98
CA THR A 136 -4.77 -3.30 1.67
C THR A 136 -4.86 -3.03 0.17
N PRO A 137 -3.77 -2.83 -0.58
CA PRO A 137 -3.86 -2.61 -2.02
C PRO A 137 -4.39 -3.83 -2.77
N GLY A 138 -4.03 -5.07 -2.39
CA GLY A 138 -4.53 -6.28 -3.05
C GLY A 138 -6.05 -6.41 -2.98
N LEU A 139 -6.65 -6.13 -1.83
CA LEU A 139 -8.11 -6.15 -1.68
C LEU A 139 -8.80 -4.98 -2.40
N LEU A 140 -8.19 -3.77 -2.44
CA LEU A 140 -8.72 -2.66 -3.23
C LEU A 140 -8.66 -2.96 -4.74
N MET A 141 -7.60 -3.64 -5.22
CA MET A 141 -7.51 -4.12 -6.61
C MET A 141 -8.65 -5.10 -6.94
N ALA A 142 -8.95 -6.04 -6.02
CA ALA A 142 -10.06 -6.97 -6.19
C ALA A 142 -11.42 -6.24 -6.23
N ALA A 143 -11.64 -5.29 -5.31
CA ALA A 143 -12.87 -4.48 -5.28
C ALA A 143 -13.05 -3.66 -6.56
N ALA A 144 -11.97 -3.03 -7.05
CA ALA A 144 -11.97 -2.28 -8.31
C ALA A 144 -12.36 -3.16 -9.51
N SER A 145 -11.80 -4.38 -9.58
CA SER A 145 -12.06 -5.32 -10.67
C SER A 145 -13.48 -5.86 -10.65
N VAL A 146 -14.00 -6.24 -9.48
CA VAL A 146 -15.33 -6.86 -9.33
C VAL A 146 -16.46 -5.85 -9.42
N ASP A 147 -16.23 -4.65 -8.91
CA ASP A 147 -17.21 -3.54 -8.88
C ASP A 147 -18.57 -3.91 -8.24
N LEU A 148 -18.55 -4.65 -7.15
CA LEU A 148 -19.68 -4.80 -6.23
C LEU A 148 -19.54 -3.80 -5.08
N PRO A 149 -20.65 -3.36 -4.44
CA PRO A 149 -20.58 -2.53 -3.23
C PRO A 149 -19.56 -3.08 -2.25
N ALA A 150 -18.57 -2.26 -1.91
CA ALA A 150 -17.46 -2.68 -1.06
C ALA A 150 -16.96 -1.52 -0.18
N LEU A 151 -16.46 -1.86 1.01
CA LEU A 151 -15.71 -0.93 1.84
C LEU A 151 -14.55 -1.64 2.55
N MET A 152 -13.53 -0.85 2.91
CA MET A 152 -12.33 -1.32 3.59
C MET A 152 -12.44 -1.09 5.10
N VAL A 153 -11.97 -2.06 5.88
CA VAL A 153 -11.66 -1.90 7.30
C VAL A 153 -10.22 -2.32 7.52
N THR A 154 -9.36 -1.37 7.83
CA THR A 154 -7.96 -1.65 8.17
C THR A 154 -7.82 -2.03 9.64
N GLY A 155 -6.87 -2.92 9.95
CA GLY A 155 -6.65 -3.42 11.32
C GLY A 155 -6.13 -2.37 12.30
N GLY A 156 -5.54 -1.28 11.82
CA GLY A 156 -4.97 -0.21 12.61
C GLY A 156 -3.51 -0.43 13.03
N PRO A 157 -2.81 0.65 13.42
CA PRO A 157 -1.41 0.60 13.85
C PRO A 157 -1.26 -0.01 15.24
N MET A 158 -0.06 -0.54 15.53
CA MET A 158 0.37 -0.87 16.88
C MET A 158 0.44 0.38 17.77
N LEU A 159 0.40 0.21 19.09
CA LEU A 159 0.76 1.23 20.06
C LEU A 159 2.24 1.61 19.93
N SER A 160 2.58 2.85 20.27
CA SER A 160 3.95 3.36 20.24
C SER A 160 4.90 2.49 21.09
N GLY A 161 6.00 2.02 20.49
CA GLY A 161 7.05 1.31 21.21
C GLY A 161 7.76 2.24 22.20
N LYS A 162 8.37 1.69 23.25
CA LYS A 162 9.09 2.44 24.28
C LYS A 162 10.38 1.71 24.65
N PHE A 163 11.52 2.38 24.51
CA PHE A 163 12.81 1.84 24.89
C PHE A 163 13.65 2.93 25.55
N GLN A 164 14.22 2.66 26.73
CA GLN A 164 15.05 3.61 27.51
C GLN A 164 14.43 5.01 27.64
N GLY A 165 13.12 5.07 27.88
CA GLY A 165 12.37 6.32 28.05
C GLY A 165 12.05 7.10 26.76
N GLN A 166 12.39 6.57 25.60
CA GLN A 166 12.13 7.17 24.29
C GLN A 166 11.09 6.37 23.48
N ASP A 167 10.42 7.06 22.55
CA ASP A 167 9.56 6.43 21.56
C ASP A 167 10.41 5.71 20.52
N VAL A 168 10.06 4.46 20.25
CA VAL A 168 10.70 3.65 19.20
C VAL A 168 9.66 3.15 18.23
N GLY A 169 9.87 3.43 16.93
CA GLY A 169 8.99 2.99 15.87
C GLY A 169 9.47 1.67 15.26
N SER A 170 8.54 0.76 14.99
CA SER A 170 8.81 -0.46 14.23
C SER A 170 9.39 -0.13 12.85
N GLY A 171 10.31 -0.93 12.38
CA GLY A 171 11.01 -0.73 11.10
C GLY A 171 12.05 0.38 11.18
N THR A 172 11.68 1.65 11.35
CA THR A 172 12.62 2.77 11.37
C THR A 172 13.74 2.59 12.39
N HIS A 173 13.42 2.14 13.62
CA HIS A 173 14.44 1.89 14.64
C HIS A 173 15.18 0.56 14.42
N VAL A 174 14.64 -0.40 13.69
CA VAL A 174 15.40 -1.59 13.28
C VAL A 174 16.60 -1.17 12.43
N TRP A 175 16.38 -0.33 11.41
CA TRP A 175 17.47 0.20 10.59
C TRP A 175 18.48 1.02 11.37
N LYS A 176 17.99 1.87 12.29
CA LYS A 176 18.85 2.68 13.14
C LYS A 176 19.68 1.82 14.07
N PHE A 177 19.08 0.90 14.80
CA PHE A 177 19.77 0.03 15.77
C PHE A 177 20.78 -0.89 15.09
N GLU A 178 20.46 -1.46 13.92
CA GLU A 178 21.43 -2.19 13.11
C GLU A 178 22.66 -1.33 12.78
N SER A 179 22.44 -0.10 12.31
CA SER A 179 23.53 0.84 12.01
C SER A 179 24.33 1.23 13.27
N ASP A 180 23.68 1.40 14.41
CA ASP A 180 24.33 1.75 15.69
C ASP A 180 25.14 0.57 16.23
N ILE A 181 24.66 -0.67 16.10
CA ILE A 181 25.38 -1.89 16.46
C ILE A 181 26.63 -2.04 15.56
N LYS A 182 26.46 -1.90 14.24
CA LYS A 182 27.57 -1.99 13.26
C LYS A 182 28.65 -0.93 13.53
N ALA A 183 28.27 0.26 13.93
CA ALA A 183 29.17 1.35 14.28
C ALA A 183 29.72 1.29 15.71
N GLY A 184 29.37 0.27 16.49
CA GLY A 184 29.80 0.11 17.88
C GLY A 184 29.20 1.11 18.87
N ARG A 185 28.13 1.82 18.52
CA ARG A 185 27.41 2.75 19.39
C ARG A 185 26.33 2.08 20.26
N MET A 186 25.94 0.86 19.91
CA MET A 186 24.97 0.04 20.62
C MET A 186 25.50 -1.40 20.70
N THR A 187 25.26 -2.09 21.80
CA THR A 187 25.63 -3.50 21.94
C THR A 187 24.54 -4.43 21.39
N GLU A 188 24.93 -5.64 21.02
CA GLU A 188 23.98 -6.70 20.63
C GLU A 188 22.95 -7.02 21.75
N SER A 189 23.37 -6.89 23.02
CA SER A 189 22.48 -7.12 24.16
C SER A 189 21.39 -6.05 24.27
N GLU A 190 21.74 -4.79 24.09
CA GLU A 190 20.78 -3.67 24.06
C GLU A 190 19.83 -3.79 22.86
N GLY A 191 20.36 -4.27 21.70
CA GLY A 191 19.52 -4.57 20.52
C GLY A 191 18.43 -5.60 20.82
N ARG A 192 18.80 -6.72 21.47
CA ARG A 192 17.84 -7.76 21.88
C ARG A 192 16.83 -7.26 22.92
N GLU A 193 17.21 -6.38 23.83
CA GLU A 193 16.30 -5.76 24.77
C GLU A 193 15.28 -4.86 24.03
N ALA A 194 15.74 -4.08 23.04
CA ALA A 194 14.90 -3.21 22.25
C ALA A 194 13.84 -3.97 21.43
N GLU A 195 14.13 -5.19 20.94
CA GLU A 195 13.19 -6.03 20.18
C GLU A 195 11.86 -6.21 20.92
N GLY A 196 11.87 -6.51 22.22
CA GLY A 196 10.68 -6.68 23.04
C GLY A 196 9.88 -5.40 23.28
N CYS A 197 10.48 -4.24 23.03
CA CYS A 197 9.88 -2.92 23.27
C CYS A 197 9.25 -2.30 22.02
N MET A 198 9.63 -2.75 20.83
CA MET A 198 9.17 -2.16 19.57
C MET A 198 7.76 -2.59 19.16
N ALA A 199 7.42 -3.88 19.25
CA ALA A 199 6.15 -4.43 18.77
C ALA A 199 5.28 -4.92 19.96
N ARG A 200 4.70 -3.97 20.71
CA ARG A 200 4.07 -4.26 22.01
C ARG A 200 2.54 -4.48 21.96
N SER A 201 1.92 -4.45 20.79
CA SER A 201 0.49 -4.74 20.62
C SER A 201 0.20 -5.34 19.24
N ASN A 202 -1.02 -5.85 19.02
CA ASN A 202 -1.51 -6.13 17.68
C ASN A 202 -1.51 -4.86 16.82
N GLY A 203 -1.54 -5.04 15.50
CA GLY A 203 -1.61 -3.98 14.50
C GLY A 203 -0.45 -3.99 13.52
N HIS A 204 -0.52 -3.13 12.52
CA HIS A 204 0.58 -2.90 11.58
C HIS A 204 1.63 -1.91 12.16
N CYS A 205 2.70 -1.66 11.41
CA CYS A 205 3.75 -0.72 11.83
C CYS A 205 3.17 0.62 12.29
N MET A 206 3.67 1.14 13.42
CA MET A 206 3.24 2.41 14.02
C MET A 206 3.97 3.64 13.46
N THR A 207 4.84 3.48 12.47
CA THR A 207 5.43 4.60 11.70
C THR A 207 4.60 4.86 10.45
N MET A 208 4.82 5.96 9.73
CA MET A 208 4.23 6.21 8.41
C MET A 208 4.93 5.36 7.33
N GLY A 209 4.95 4.04 7.56
CA GLY A 209 5.36 3.02 6.61
C GLY A 209 4.27 2.72 5.58
N THR A 210 4.45 1.67 4.78
CA THR A 210 3.50 1.36 3.69
C THR A 210 2.13 0.96 4.21
N ALA A 211 2.02 0.20 5.30
CA ALA A 211 0.73 -0.20 5.86
C ALA A 211 -0.09 1.01 6.35
N SER A 212 0.52 1.92 7.14
CA SER A 212 -0.12 3.16 7.59
C SER A 212 -0.46 4.08 6.42
N THR A 213 0.44 4.21 5.46
CA THR A 213 0.21 4.98 4.23
C THR A 213 -1.02 4.43 3.49
N MET A 214 -1.06 3.13 3.19
CA MET A 214 -2.19 2.56 2.43
C MET A 214 -3.50 2.62 3.21
N ALA A 215 -3.49 2.54 4.54
CA ALA A 215 -4.67 2.79 5.36
C ALA A 215 -5.18 4.24 5.21
N CYS A 216 -4.27 5.24 5.24
CA CYS A 216 -4.61 6.64 4.98
C CYS A 216 -5.14 6.83 3.55
N LEU A 217 -4.53 6.19 2.57
CA LEU A 217 -4.95 6.34 1.17
C LEU A 217 -6.28 5.62 0.88
N ALA A 218 -6.59 4.51 1.54
CA ALA A 218 -7.93 3.89 1.46
C ALA A 218 -9.03 4.83 1.97
N GLU A 219 -8.74 5.60 3.04
CA GLU A 219 -9.66 6.64 3.54
C GLU A 219 -9.72 7.85 2.59
N ALA A 220 -8.59 8.32 2.05
CA ALA A 220 -8.53 9.43 1.09
C ALA A 220 -9.18 9.10 -0.26
N LEU A 221 -9.13 7.83 -0.70
CA LEU A 221 -9.86 7.30 -1.86
C LEU A 221 -11.38 7.21 -1.61
N GLY A 222 -11.84 7.42 -0.37
CA GLY A 222 -13.23 7.28 0.00
C GLY A 222 -13.68 5.85 0.30
N MET A 223 -12.79 4.85 0.33
CA MET A 223 -13.13 3.43 0.48
C MET A 223 -13.18 2.96 1.94
N GLN A 224 -12.87 3.81 2.92
CA GLN A 224 -12.89 3.52 4.36
C GLN A 224 -13.66 4.59 5.12
N LEU A 225 -14.28 4.23 6.24
CA LEU A 225 -14.95 5.19 7.12
C LEU A 225 -13.92 6.17 7.74
N PRO A 226 -14.31 7.45 7.95
CA PRO A 226 -13.43 8.48 8.48
C PRO A 226 -12.81 8.09 9.84
N GLY A 227 -11.51 8.38 10.01
CA GLY A 227 -10.72 8.05 11.20
C GLY A 227 -10.20 6.62 11.24
N GLY A 228 -10.67 5.77 10.33
CA GLY A 228 -10.29 4.36 10.26
C GLY A 228 -8.80 4.12 10.04
N ALA A 229 -8.10 5.03 9.39
CA ALA A 229 -6.67 4.90 9.11
C ALA A 229 -5.78 5.01 10.36
N SER A 230 -6.19 5.81 11.37
CA SER A 230 -5.30 6.23 12.45
C SER A 230 -5.56 5.57 13.81
N TRP A 231 -6.76 5.05 14.07
CA TRP A 231 -7.06 4.45 15.37
C TRP A 231 -6.22 3.19 15.60
N PRO A 232 -5.55 3.05 16.76
CA PRO A 232 -4.77 1.85 17.07
C PRO A 232 -5.59 0.56 17.02
N ALA A 233 -4.94 -0.55 16.70
CA ALA A 233 -5.57 -1.87 16.57
C ALA A 233 -6.26 -2.35 17.86
N VAL A 234 -5.75 -1.93 19.02
CA VAL A 234 -6.25 -2.33 20.35
C VAL A 234 -7.18 -1.29 20.97
N ASP A 235 -7.45 -0.17 20.29
CA ASP A 235 -8.39 0.85 20.75
C ASP A 235 -9.83 0.35 20.56
N SER A 236 -10.69 0.57 21.57
CA SER A 236 -12.10 0.12 21.50
C SER A 236 -12.87 0.75 20.33
N ARG A 237 -12.50 1.96 19.90
CA ARG A 237 -13.08 2.64 18.73
C ARG A 237 -12.85 1.85 17.43
N ARG A 238 -11.80 1.03 17.36
CA ARG A 238 -11.57 0.13 16.21
C ARG A 238 -12.72 -0.87 16.05
N MET A 239 -13.20 -1.45 17.15
CA MET A 239 -14.32 -2.39 17.14
C MET A 239 -15.64 -1.69 16.85
N GLU A 240 -15.83 -0.47 17.36
CA GLU A 240 -16.99 0.36 17.05
C GLU A 240 -17.05 0.68 15.56
N LEU A 241 -15.95 1.15 14.96
CA LEU A 241 -15.86 1.44 13.54
C LEU A 241 -16.09 0.19 12.67
N ALA A 242 -15.58 -0.96 13.07
CA ALA A 242 -15.80 -2.22 12.37
C ALA A 242 -17.29 -2.60 12.37
N GLN A 243 -17.98 -2.39 13.48
CA GLN A 243 -19.44 -2.59 13.58
C GLN A 243 -20.21 -1.60 12.71
N GLN A 244 -19.82 -0.33 12.71
CA GLN A 244 -20.40 0.70 11.82
C GLN A 244 -20.16 0.37 10.34
N ALA A 245 -18.98 -0.15 9.99
CA ALA A 245 -18.68 -0.63 8.64
C ALA A 245 -19.61 -1.78 8.22
N GLY A 246 -19.91 -2.70 9.14
CA GLY A 246 -20.88 -3.77 8.92
C GLY A 246 -22.31 -3.24 8.67
N GLN A 247 -22.71 -2.17 9.33
CA GLN A 247 -24.00 -1.52 9.07
C GLN A 247 -23.97 -0.76 7.71
N GLN A 248 -22.85 -0.10 7.42
CA GLN A 248 -22.72 0.74 6.23
C GLN A 248 -22.70 -0.08 4.94
N ILE A 249 -22.07 -1.26 4.92
CA ILE A 249 -22.04 -2.09 3.70
C ILE A 249 -23.45 -2.53 3.27
N VAL A 250 -24.36 -2.77 4.22
CA VAL A 250 -25.76 -3.09 3.90
C VAL A 250 -26.43 -1.90 3.19
N ARG A 251 -26.18 -0.66 3.63
CA ARG A 251 -26.68 0.54 2.96
C ARG A 251 -26.07 0.74 1.56
N LEU A 252 -24.76 0.44 1.40
CA LEU A 252 -24.11 0.49 0.09
C LEU A 252 -24.76 -0.48 -0.91
N VAL A 253 -25.14 -1.67 -0.47
CA VAL A 253 -25.90 -2.63 -1.29
C VAL A 253 -27.29 -2.11 -1.62
N GLU A 254 -27.98 -1.49 -0.66
CA GLU A 254 -29.33 -0.92 -0.89
C GLU A 254 -29.32 0.25 -1.88
N THR A 255 -28.25 1.03 -1.89
CA THR A 255 -28.09 2.20 -2.78
C THR A 255 -27.30 1.89 -4.04
N ASP A 256 -26.82 0.66 -4.20
CA ASP A 256 -25.92 0.22 -5.28
C ASP A 256 -24.69 1.13 -5.46
N LEU A 257 -24.13 1.62 -4.35
CA LEU A 257 -22.93 2.46 -4.40
C LEU A 257 -21.67 1.59 -4.52
N ARG A 258 -21.05 1.63 -5.70
CA ARG A 258 -19.97 0.75 -6.12
C ARG A 258 -18.60 1.42 -6.08
N PRO A 259 -17.50 0.65 -6.02
CA PRO A 259 -16.14 1.17 -6.08
C PRO A 259 -15.85 2.10 -7.27
N SER A 260 -16.39 1.81 -8.45
CA SER A 260 -16.21 2.65 -9.66
C SER A 260 -16.80 4.07 -9.50
N ALA A 261 -17.86 4.24 -8.70
CA ALA A 261 -18.43 5.54 -8.39
C ALA A 261 -17.66 6.32 -7.32
N ILE A 262 -16.81 5.64 -6.56
CA ILE A 262 -16.00 6.20 -5.46
C ILE A 262 -14.56 6.44 -5.92
N MET A 263 -13.90 5.42 -6.44
CA MET A 263 -12.51 5.46 -6.88
C MET A 263 -12.37 6.08 -8.27
N THR A 264 -12.80 7.32 -8.42
CA THR A 264 -12.70 8.12 -9.63
C THR A 264 -11.30 8.72 -9.79
N THR A 265 -10.97 9.28 -10.95
CA THR A 265 -9.70 10.01 -11.17
C THR A 265 -9.48 11.07 -10.09
N GLY A 266 -10.50 11.83 -9.71
CA GLY A 266 -10.41 12.82 -8.63
C GLY A 266 -10.09 12.22 -7.27
N ALA A 267 -10.60 11.02 -6.95
CA ALA A 267 -10.27 10.31 -5.74
C ALA A 267 -8.79 9.85 -5.72
N PHE A 268 -8.25 9.41 -6.87
CA PHE A 268 -6.81 9.11 -6.99
C PHE A 268 -5.95 10.35 -6.84
N GLU A 269 -6.34 11.50 -7.41
CA GLU A 269 -5.65 12.77 -7.20
C GLU A 269 -5.63 13.15 -5.71
N ASN A 270 -6.77 12.99 -5.00
CA ASN A 270 -6.84 13.19 -3.57
C ASN A 270 -5.87 12.27 -2.80
N ALA A 271 -5.81 11.00 -3.16
CA ALA A 271 -4.89 10.04 -2.55
C ALA A 271 -3.41 10.41 -2.80
N ILE A 272 -3.05 10.83 -4.02
CA ILE A 272 -1.69 11.26 -4.36
C ILE A 272 -1.27 12.47 -3.54
N ARG A 273 -2.11 13.52 -3.46
CA ARG A 273 -1.83 14.72 -2.66
C ARG A 273 -1.77 14.40 -1.17
N THR A 274 -2.65 13.53 -0.69
CA THR A 274 -2.63 13.04 0.68
C THR A 274 -1.32 12.31 0.98
N ASN A 275 -0.84 11.44 0.08
CA ASN A 275 0.45 10.74 0.23
C ASN A 275 1.62 11.71 0.44
N ALA A 276 1.65 12.82 -0.31
CA ALA A 276 2.68 13.85 -0.14
C ALA A 276 2.55 14.57 1.22
N ALA A 277 1.32 14.96 1.60
CA ALA A 277 1.06 15.69 2.83
C ALA A 277 1.40 14.90 4.10
N ILE A 278 1.21 13.57 4.08
CA ILE A 278 1.54 12.68 5.21
C ILE A 278 3.00 12.20 5.20
N GLY A 279 3.82 12.57 4.19
CA GLY A 279 5.15 12.00 4.01
C GLY A 279 5.12 10.47 3.81
N GLY A 280 4.17 9.99 3.02
CA GLY A 280 3.86 8.57 2.85
C GLY A 280 4.93 7.76 2.12
N SER A 281 4.67 6.49 1.96
CA SER A 281 5.58 5.51 1.35
C SER A 281 5.65 5.65 -0.18
N THR A 282 6.83 5.46 -0.76
CA THR A 282 7.02 5.33 -2.22
C THR A 282 6.31 4.10 -2.80
N ASN A 283 6.11 3.05 -2.01
CA ASN A 283 5.35 1.86 -2.42
C ASN A 283 3.91 2.18 -2.81
N ALA A 284 3.33 3.25 -2.25
CA ALA A 284 1.98 3.71 -2.58
C ALA A 284 1.81 4.03 -4.07
N ILE A 285 2.88 4.49 -4.76
CA ILE A 285 2.85 4.77 -6.19
C ILE A 285 2.49 3.51 -6.97
N ILE A 286 3.26 2.42 -6.76
CA ILE A 286 3.01 1.12 -7.40
C ILE A 286 1.60 0.61 -7.07
N HIS A 287 1.15 0.82 -5.84
CA HIS A 287 -0.16 0.33 -5.41
C HIS A 287 -1.32 1.12 -6.01
N LEU A 288 -1.25 2.45 -6.01
CA LEU A 288 -2.28 3.30 -6.63
C LEU A 288 -2.35 3.08 -8.14
N MET A 289 -1.20 2.95 -8.83
CA MET A 289 -1.15 2.59 -10.25
C MET A 289 -1.86 1.26 -10.53
N ALA A 290 -1.60 0.23 -9.70
CA ALA A 290 -2.22 -1.07 -9.86
C ALA A 290 -3.74 -1.05 -9.58
N ILE A 291 -4.19 -0.32 -8.57
CA ILE A 291 -5.64 -0.18 -8.27
C ILE A 291 -6.34 0.57 -9.41
N ALA A 292 -5.76 1.68 -9.87
CA ALA A 292 -6.30 2.47 -10.98
C ALA A 292 -6.40 1.66 -12.27
N GLY A 293 -5.38 0.84 -12.57
CA GLY A 293 -5.37 -0.03 -13.76
C GLY A 293 -6.49 -1.08 -13.80
N ARG A 294 -7.16 -1.34 -12.68
CA ARG A 294 -8.30 -2.24 -12.55
C ARG A 294 -9.67 -1.56 -12.69
N LEU A 295 -9.70 -0.26 -13.01
CA LEU A 295 -10.93 0.53 -13.18
C LEU A 295 -11.05 1.04 -14.62
N ASP A 296 -12.22 0.85 -15.21
CA ASP A 296 -12.54 1.47 -16.48
C ASP A 296 -12.66 2.99 -16.33
N GLY A 297 -12.06 3.73 -17.26
CA GLY A 297 -12.15 5.19 -17.29
C GLY A 297 -11.22 5.94 -16.33
N VAL A 298 -10.43 5.26 -15.52
CA VAL A 298 -9.38 5.85 -14.69
C VAL A 298 -8.02 5.67 -15.39
N GLN A 299 -7.41 6.78 -15.80
CA GLN A 299 -6.07 6.78 -16.37
C GLN A 299 -5.13 7.50 -15.40
N LEU A 300 -4.13 6.80 -14.92
CA LEU A 300 -3.13 7.33 -14.01
C LEU A 300 -1.74 7.08 -14.61
N GLU A 301 -0.95 8.13 -14.70
CA GLU A 301 0.43 8.08 -15.17
C GLU A 301 1.39 8.39 -14.01
N ILE A 302 2.60 7.83 -14.05
CA ILE A 302 3.58 8.04 -12.98
C ILE A 302 3.91 9.51 -12.76
N ASP A 303 3.88 10.34 -13.80
CA ASP A 303 4.17 11.77 -13.71
C ASP A 303 3.14 12.55 -12.87
N ALA A 304 1.95 12.01 -12.67
CA ALA A 304 0.95 12.59 -11.76
C ALA A 304 1.49 12.66 -10.31
N PHE A 305 2.33 11.71 -9.89
CA PHE A 305 2.93 11.68 -8.56
C PHE A 305 4.03 12.73 -8.33
N ASP A 306 4.44 13.47 -9.35
CA ASP A 306 5.25 14.67 -9.25
C ASP A 306 4.45 15.95 -9.47
N THR A 307 3.63 15.97 -10.54
CA THR A 307 2.94 17.20 -10.95
C THR A 307 1.86 17.64 -9.96
N LEU A 308 1.08 16.68 -9.41
CA LEU A 308 0.00 16.96 -8.46
C LEU A 308 0.48 17.35 -7.06
N VAL A 309 1.75 17.12 -6.74
CA VAL A 309 2.25 17.31 -5.37
C VAL A 309 3.19 18.50 -5.23
N ARG A 310 3.45 19.25 -6.30
CA ARG A 310 4.38 20.40 -6.28
C ARG A 310 3.98 21.48 -5.28
N ASP A 311 2.68 21.69 -5.10
CA ASP A 311 2.13 22.68 -4.19
C ASP A 311 1.76 22.10 -2.82
N VAL A 312 1.98 20.80 -2.61
CA VAL A 312 1.63 20.10 -1.38
C VAL A 312 2.83 20.08 -0.43
N PRO A 313 2.73 20.69 0.75
CA PRO A 313 3.74 20.56 1.79
C PRO A 313 3.58 19.24 2.56
N THR A 314 4.66 18.76 3.18
CA THR A 314 4.55 17.69 4.17
C THR A 314 4.06 18.29 5.50
N LEU A 315 2.89 17.85 5.96
CA LEU A 315 2.23 18.36 7.16
C LEU A 315 2.41 17.46 8.37
N VAL A 316 2.64 16.16 8.16
CA VAL A 316 2.62 15.16 9.23
C VAL A 316 4.03 14.84 9.70
N ASN A 317 4.30 15.09 10.98
CA ASN A 317 5.62 14.94 11.61
C ASN A 317 5.78 13.52 12.18
N LEU A 318 5.66 12.50 11.33
CA LEU A 318 5.82 11.11 11.71
C LEU A 318 7.09 10.47 11.13
N MET A 319 7.68 9.55 11.89
CA MET A 319 8.77 8.71 11.37
C MET A 319 8.34 7.97 10.10
N PRO A 320 9.20 7.83 9.10
CA PRO A 320 10.63 8.16 9.06
C PRO A 320 10.94 9.62 8.65
N SER A 321 9.99 10.41 8.17
CA SER A 321 10.21 11.80 7.73
C SER A 321 10.24 12.81 8.89
N GLY A 322 9.73 12.42 10.05
CA GLY A 322 9.63 13.21 11.27
C GLY A 322 9.94 12.38 12.52
N ARG A 323 9.33 12.75 13.67
CA ARG A 323 9.73 12.17 14.96
C ARG A 323 8.64 11.40 15.71
N TYR A 324 7.36 11.66 15.43
CA TYR A 324 6.24 11.07 16.15
C TYR A 324 5.80 9.73 15.53
N LEU A 325 4.81 9.07 16.14
CA LEU A 325 4.27 7.77 15.75
C LEU A 325 2.77 7.87 15.47
N MET A 326 2.17 6.81 14.94
CA MET A 326 0.75 6.79 14.54
C MET A 326 -0.21 6.99 15.71
N GLU A 327 0.16 6.61 16.93
CA GLU A 327 -0.64 6.87 18.13
C GLU A 327 -0.74 8.38 18.41
N ASP A 328 0.39 9.12 18.28
CA ASP A 328 0.40 10.58 18.38
C ASP A 328 -0.45 11.23 17.28
N PHE A 329 -0.35 10.70 16.05
CA PHE A 329 -1.15 11.17 14.92
C PHE A 329 -2.65 11.00 15.16
N CYS A 330 -3.06 9.85 15.70
CA CYS A 330 -4.44 9.59 16.10
C CYS A 330 -4.94 10.64 17.11
N TYR A 331 -4.17 10.91 18.18
CA TYR A 331 -4.56 11.87 19.20
C TYR A 331 -4.47 13.32 18.75
N ALA A 332 -3.65 13.62 17.74
CA ALA A 332 -3.61 14.95 17.13
C ALA A 332 -4.83 15.25 16.23
N GLY A 333 -5.68 14.26 15.95
CA GLY A 333 -6.88 14.38 15.13
C GLY A 333 -6.87 13.50 13.87
N GLY A 334 -5.75 12.86 13.56
CA GLY A 334 -5.62 11.86 12.50
C GLY A 334 -5.77 12.41 11.09
N LEU A 335 -6.08 11.51 10.16
CA LEU A 335 -6.20 11.84 8.74
C LEU A 335 -7.30 12.89 8.43
N PRO A 336 -8.47 12.90 9.10
CA PRO A 336 -9.48 13.92 8.83
C PRO A 336 -8.97 15.35 8.91
N VAL A 337 -8.04 15.66 9.83
CA VAL A 337 -7.41 17.00 9.94
C VAL A 337 -6.54 17.31 8.72
N VAL A 338 -5.79 16.34 8.23
CA VAL A 338 -4.95 16.53 7.04
C VAL A 338 -5.81 16.79 5.80
N LEU A 339 -6.87 15.99 5.62
CA LEU A 339 -7.80 16.15 4.50
C LEU A 339 -8.52 17.50 4.56
N GLU A 340 -8.97 17.91 5.74
CA GLU A 340 -9.61 19.24 5.93
C GLU A 340 -8.64 20.38 5.54
N ARG A 341 -7.36 20.32 5.99
CA ARG A 341 -6.34 21.32 5.61
C ARG A 341 -6.08 21.36 4.10
N LEU A 342 -6.02 20.21 3.44
CA LEU A 342 -5.84 20.13 1.99
C LEU A 342 -7.06 20.65 1.23
N ILE A 343 -8.28 20.39 1.72
CA ILE A 343 -9.53 20.95 1.15
C ILE A 343 -9.55 22.46 1.31
N ALA A 344 -9.24 22.97 2.50
CA ALA A 344 -9.18 24.41 2.78
C ALA A 344 -8.16 25.14 1.90
N ALA A 345 -7.08 24.45 1.51
CA ALA A 345 -6.08 24.95 0.56
C ALA A 345 -6.49 24.81 -0.92
N GLY A 346 -7.67 24.25 -1.22
CA GLY A 346 -8.16 24.03 -2.58
C GLY A 346 -7.40 22.94 -3.36
N LEU A 347 -6.76 22.01 -2.66
CA LEU A 347 -5.92 20.99 -3.28
C LEU A 347 -6.64 19.64 -3.45
N LEU A 348 -7.79 19.42 -2.83
CA LEU A 348 -8.55 18.19 -3.01
C LEU A 348 -9.83 18.42 -3.80
N GLN A 349 -10.28 17.39 -4.50
CA GLN A 349 -11.62 17.28 -5.08
C GLN A 349 -12.61 17.04 -3.93
N ALA A 350 -13.13 18.13 -3.37
CA ALA A 350 -13.88 18.14 -2.11
C ALA A 350 -15.23 17.39 -2.18
N ASP A 351 -15.81 17.28 -3.38
CA ASP A 351 -17.07 16.60 -3.68
C ASP A 351 -16.91 15.09 -4.00
N SER A 352 -15.68 14.57 -3.96
CA SER A 352 -15.44 13.13 -4.19
C SER A 352 -16.31 12.28 -3.26
N MET A 353 -17.06 11.34 -3.87
CA MET A 353 -17.95 10.42 -3.16
C MET A 353 -17.16 9.43 -2.29
N THR A 354 -17.73 9.03 -1.16
CA THR A 354 -17.12 8.06 -0.26
C THR A 354 -18.10 6.95 0.14
N VAL A 355 -17.60 5.89 0.77
CA VAL A 355 -18.43 4.80 1.31
C VAL A 355 -19.45 5.24 2.37
N THR A 356 -19.40 6.46 2.87
CA THR A 356 -20.45 6.99 3.75
C THR A 356 -21.70 7.44 3.00
N GLY A 357 -21.65 7.49 1.67
CA GLY A 357 -22.69 8.08 0.82
C GLY A 357 -22.67 9.62 0.85
N LYS A 358 -21.59 10.22 1.36
CA LYS A 358 -21.35 11.67 1.43
C LYS A 358 -20.03 12.01 0.75
N SER A 359 -19.82 13.31 0.48
CA SER A 359 -18.55 13.79 -0.02
C SER A 359 -17.42 13.65 1.01
N ILE A 360 -16.17 13.69 0.54
CA ILE A 360 -15.01 13.70 1.43
C ILE A 360 -15.01 14.97 2.31
N ALA A 361 -15.46 16.11 1.77
CA ALA A 361 -15.57 17.36 2.53
C ALA A 361 -16.60 17.26 3.67
N ASP A 362 -17.77 16.67 3.41
CA ASP A 362 -18.78 16.46 4.45
C ASP A 362 -18.26 15.59 5.59
N ASN A 363 -17.47 14.56 5.25
CA ASN A 363 -16.91 13.61 6.23
C ASN A 363 -15.87 14.23 7.15
N VAL A 364 -15.12 15.23 6.69
CA VAL A 364 -14.04 15.86 7.48
C VAL A 364 -14.39 17.23 8.02
N SER A 365 -15.60 17.71 7.70
CA SER A 365 -16.10 19.01 8.16
C SER A 365 -16.03 19.13 9.69
N GLY A 366 -15.34 20.16 10.18
CA GLY A 366 -15.15 20.39 11.61
C GLY A 366 -14.08 19.53 12.27
N ALA A 367 -13.23 18.84 11.51
CA ALA A 367 -12.06 18.14 12.05
C ALA A 367 -11.15 19.12 12.81
N ARG A 368 -10.68 18.72 13.99
CA ARG A 368 -9.88 19.58 14.87
C ARG A 368 -8.49 18.99 15.10
N CYS A 369 -7.48 19.83 14.94
CA CYS A 369 -6.13 19.50 15.35
C CYS A 369 -5.96 19.74 16.85
N TRP A 370 -5.46 18.75 17.57
CA TRP A 370 -5.20 18.81 19.00
C TRP A 370 -3.72 18.93 19.33
N ASN A 371 -2.84 18.75 18.32
CA ASN A 371 -1.39 18.87 18.49
C ASN A 371 -0.74 19.31 17.16
N ASP A 372 -0.41 20.59 17.08
CA ASP A 372 0.21 21.18 15.90
C ASP A 372 1.69 20.77 15.70
N ASP A 373 2.33 20.15 16.69
CA ASP A 373 3.67 19.57 16.50
C ASP A 373 3.61 18.26 15.71
N VAL A 374 2.51 17.52 15.80
CA VAL A 374 2.30 16.24 15.09
C VAL A 374 1.69 16.45 13.70
N ILE A 375 0.64 17.28 13.62
CA ILE A 375 0.04 17.67 12.34
C ILE A 375 0.28 19.19 12.20
N ARG A 376 1.30 19.55 11.43
CA ARG A 376 1.78 20.92 11.29
C ARG A 376 0.75 21.80 10.57
N PRO A 377 0.56 23.06 11.02
CA PRO A 377 -0.33 23.99 10.32
C PRO A 377 0.23 24.32 8.91
N TRP A 378 -0.66 24.75 8.02
CA TRP A 378 -0.27 25.11 6.65
C TRP A 378 0.79 26.22 6.60
N SER A 379 0.73 27.17 7.54
CA SER A 379 1.67 28.30 7.65
C SER A 379 3.07 27.91 8.14
N ASP A 380 3.19 26.72 8.75
CA ASP A 380 4.47 26.22 9.29
C ASP A 380 4.54 24.70 9.09
N PRO A 381 4.64 24.22 7.83
CA PRO A 381 4.68 22.81 7.53
C PRO A 381 5.98 22.15 8.00
N LEU A 382 5.98 20.82 8.14
CA LEU A 382 7.19 20.06 8.45
C LEU A 382 8.25 20.25 7.37
N GLN A 383 7.83 20.23 6.11
CA GLN A 383 8.68 20.47 4.95
C GLN A 383 7.92 21.28 3.89
N PRO A 384 8.61 22.11 3.09
CA PRO A 384 7.98 22.99 2.11
C PRO A 384 7.24 22.21 1.01
N PRO A 385 6.37 22.89 0.24
CA PRO A 385 5.72 22.28 -0.92
C PRO A 385 6.71 21.63 -1.88
N GLY A 386 6.30 20.49 -2.46
CA GLY A 386 7.11 19.74 -3.41
C GLY A 386 8.22 18.87 -2.78
N SER A 387 8.29 18.76 -1.45
CA SER A 387 9.27 17.93 -0.74
C SER A 387 8.84 16.48 -0.48
N GLY A 388 7.67 16.07 -0.90
CA GLY A 388 7.17 14.70 -0.73
C GLY A 388 7.96 13.67 -1.55
N THR A 389 7.36 13.20 -2.63
CA THR A 389 7.98 12.27 -3.59
C THR A 389 8.37 13.02 -4.86
N ALA A 390 9.51 12.66 -5.46
CA ALA A 390 9.94 13.12 -6.77
C ALA A 390 9.93 11.97 -7.79
N ILE A 391 9.46 12.25 -9.01
CA ILE A 391 9.64 11.36 -10.16
C ILE A 391 10.81 11.90 -10.98
N LEU A 392 11.82 11.05 -11.19
CA LEU A 392 13.02 11.37 -11.92
C LEU A 392 12.95 10.80 -13.34
N ARG A 393 13.50 11.55 -14.30
CA ARG A 393 13.65 11.16 -15.70
C ARG A 393 15.10 11.30 -16.14
N GLY A 394 15.46 10.64 -17.22
CA GLY A 394 16.80 10.73 -17.80
C GLY A 394 17.19 9.46 -18.53
N ASN A 395 18.42 9.44 -19.08
CA ASN A 395 18.90 8.28 -19.81
C ASN A 395 19.07 7.03 -18.95
N LEU A 396 19.13 7.18 -17.61
CA LEU A 396 19.20 6.07 -16.66
C LEU A 396 17.80 5.55 -16.29
N CYS A 397 16.76 6.38 -16.37
CA CYS A 397 15.39 6.03 -16.03
C CYS A 397 14.35 6.65 -16.99
N PRO A 398 14.33 6.24 -18.28
CA PRO A 398 13.46 6.86 -19.29
C PRO A 398 11.97 6.71 -18.95
N ASP A 399 11.55 5.61 -18.32
CA ASP A 399 10.17 5.38 -17.90
C ASP A 399 9.91 5.82 -16.45
N GLY A 400 10.89 6.44 -15.81
CA GLY A 400 10.81 7.04 -14.49
C GLY A 400 11.57 6.28 -13.40
N ALA A 401 11.87 7.02 -12.35
CA ALA A 401 12.34 6.51 -11.07
C ALA A 401 11.74 7.36 -9.94
N VAL A 402 11.75 6.85 -8.72
CA VAL A 402 11.08 7.45 -7.57
C VAL A 402 12.09 7.76 -6.47
N LEU A 403 12.02 8.97 -5.89
CA LEU A 403 12.79 9.33 -4.71
C LEU A 403 11.89 9.96 -3.66
N LYS A 404 12.00 9.52 -2.39
CA LYS A 404 11.31 10.10 -1.24
C LYS A 404 12.13 11.26 -0.68
N GLN A 405 11.87 12.49 -1.15
CA GLN A 405 12.61 13.67 -0.71
C GLN A 405 12.46 13.91 0.80
N SER A 406 11.26 13.68 1.35
CA SER A 406 10.94 13.89 2.76
C SER A 406 11.76 13.04 3.75
N ALA A 407 12.47 12.03 3.28
CA ALA A 407 13.32 11.17 4.09
C ALA A 407 14.79 11.15 3.61
N ALA A 408 15.13 11.93 2.60
CA ALA A 408 16.48 12.03 2.03
C ALA A 408 17.31 13.14 2.69
N SER A 409 18.63 13.04 2.61
CA SER A 409 19.53 14.08 3.04
C SER A 409 19.49 15.27 2.07
N PRO A 410 19.15 16.49 2.50
CA PRO A 410 19.02 17.64 1.61
C PRO A 410 20.28 17.94 0.80
N THR A 411 21.46 17.67 1.36
CA THR A 411 22.76 17.89 0.71
C THR A 411 23.03 16.93 -0.44
N LEU A 412 22.34 15.79 -0.51
CA LEU A 412 22.48 14.76 -1.54
C LEU A 412 21.41 14.87 -2.64
N LEU A 413 20.47 15.82 -2.55
CA LEU A 413 19.45 16.02 -3.59
C LEU A 413 20.03 16.59 -4.90
N ARG A 414 21.25 17.11 -4.86
CA ARG A 414 22.13 17.36 -6.02
C ARG A 414 23.46 16.69 -5.72
N HIS A 415 23.76 15.66 -6.50
CA HIS A 415 24.95 14.86 -6.26
C HIS A 415 25.49 14.30 -7.58
N GLU A 416 26.80 14.32 -7.72
CA GLU A 416 27.52 13.65 -8.79
C GLU A 416 28.54 12.72 -8.17
N GLY A 417 28.50 11.44 -8.50
CA GLY A 417 29.35 10.43 -7.90
C GLY A 417 29.76 9.32 -8.86
N ARG A 418 30.74 8.56 -8.45
CA ARG A 418 31.21 7.35 -9.14
C ARG A 418 30.27 6.20 -8.79
N ALA A 419 29.76 5.48 -9.78
CA ALA A 419 28.95 4.28 -9.57
C ALA A 419 29.77 3.13 -8.99
N ARG A 420 29.24 2.49 -7.95
CA ARG A 420 29.70 1.22 -7.39
C ARG A 420 28.59 0.20 -7.60
N VAL A 421 28.79 -0.72 -8.53
CA VAL A 421 27.72 -1.56 -9.08
C VAL A 421 27.74 -2.95 -8.46
N PHE A 422 26.56 -3.39 -8.02
CA PHE A 422 26.33 -4.72 -7.47
C PHE A 422 25.17 -5.37 -8.23
N ASP A 423 25.41 -6.59 -8.72
CA ASP A 423 24.46 -7.33 -9.56
C ASP A 423 23.26 -7.88 -8.80
N SER A 424 23.31 -7.87 -7.49
CA SER A 424 22.19 -8.24 -6.61
C SER A 424 22.39 -7.67 -5.21
N PRO A 425 21.33 -7.60 -4.38
CA PRO A 425 21.46 -7.29 -2.96
C PRO A 425 22.41 -8.23 -2.22
N GLU A 426 22.39 -9.51 -2.54
CA GLU A 426 23.24 -10.53 -1.94
C GLU A 426 24.74 -10.27 -2.26
N ALA A 427 25.03 -9.87 -3.51
CA ALA A 427 26.40 -9.51 -3.90
C ALA A 427 26.90 -8.31 -3.11
N TYR A 428 26.07 -7.32 -2.83
CA TYR A 428 26.42 -6.19 -1.97
C TYR A 428 26.62 -6.64 -0.51
N HIS A 429 25.68 -7.39 0.05
CA HIS A 429 25.76 -7.83 1.45
C HIS A 429 26.98 -8.71 1.74
N ALA A 430 27.47 -9.46 0.76
CA ALA A 430 28.67 -10.28 0.90
C ALA A 430 29.95 -9.44 1.13
N VAL A 431 29.97 -8.17 0.76
CA VAL A 431 31.16 -7.31 0.78
C VAL A 431 30.98 -5.99 1.53
N CYS A 432 29.78 -5.61 1.95
CA CYS A 432 29.51 -4.31 2.56
C CYS A 432 30.25 -4.06 3.88
N ASP A 433 30.64 -5.12 4.58
CA ASP A 433 31.39 -5.05 5.84
C ASP A 433 32.91 -5.26 5.64
N ASP A 434 33.38 -5.51 4.40
CA ASP A 434 34.81 -5.65 4.09
C ASP A 434 35.52 -4.29 4.15
N PRO A 435 36.53 -4.12 5.01
CA PRO A 435 37.33 -2.89 5.07
C PRO A 435 38.02 -2.55 3.75
N ALA A 436 38.31 -3.56 2.92
CA ALA A 436 38.98 -3.40 1.62
C ALA A 436 38.03 -3.00 0.49
N LEU A 437 36.70 -2.97 0.74
CA LEU A 437 35.74 -2.54 -0.28
C LEU A 437 36.07 -1.13 -0.78
N ASP A 438 36.33 -0.99 -2.10
CA ASP A 438 36.64 0.32 -2.71
C ASP A 438 35.37 1.15 -2.88
N VAL A 439 34.91 1.77 -1.76
CA VAL A 439 33.78 2.71 -1.73
C VAL A 439 34.15 3.92 -0.89
N ALA A 440 33.88 5.12 -1.42
CA ALA A 440 34.03 6.41 -0.76
C ALA A 440 32.65 7.00 -0.41
N ALA A 441 32.61 8.02 0.47
CA ALA A 441 31.35 8.62 0.94
C ALA A 441 30.55 9.35 -0.14
N ASP A 442 31.24 9.79 -1.21
CA ASP A 442 30.66 10.48 -2.37
C ASP A 442 30.34 9.54 -3.55
N ASP A 443 30.64 8.25 -3.44
CA ASP A 443 30.23 7.25 -4.44
C ASP A 443 28.71 7.01 -4.40
N ILE A 444 28.18 6.49 -5.50
CA ILE A 444 26.78 6.10 -5.68
C ILE A 444 26.68 4.58 -5.71
N LEU A 445 25.96 4.00 -4.76
CA LEU A 445 25.72 2.55 -4.72
C LEU A 445 24.61 2.19 -5.72
N VAL A 446 24.90 1.31 -6.67
CA VAL A 446 23.94 0.84 -7.68
C VAL A 446 23.65 -0.63 -7.44
N ILE A 447 22.42 -0.94 -7.01
CA ILE A 447 21.94 -2.32 -6.74
C ILE A 447 20.92 -2.66 -7.82
N ARG A 448 21.25 -3.56 -8.74
CA ARG A 448 20.41 -3.89 -9.88
C ARG A 448 19.83 -5.30 -9.82
N ASN A 449 18.91 -5.60 -10.75
CA ASN A 449 18.16 -6.87 -10.84
C ASN A 449 17.25 -7.14 -9.63
N ALA A 450 16.77 -6.08 -8.98
CA ALA A 450 15.82 -6.14 -7.87
C ALA A 450 14.40 -5.69 -8.29
N GLY A 451 14.18 -5.48 -9.60
CA GLY A 451 12.90 -5.08 -10.18
C GLY A 451 11.88 -6.23 -10.27
N PRO A 452 10.67 -5.93 -10.81
CA PRO A 452 9.54 -6.88 -10.83
C PRO A 452 9.88 -8.25 -11.39
N LYS A 453 10.61 -8.34 -12.52
CA LYS A 453 10.99 -9.60 -13.17
C LYS A 453 12.34 -10.13 -12.70
N GLY A 454 13.28 -9.23 -12.45
CA GLY A 454 14.64 -9.59 -12.04
C GLY A 454 14.66 -10.29 -10.68
N TYR A 455 13.90 -9.75 -9.74
CA TYR A 455 13.68 -10.39 -8.43
C TYR A 455 12.16 -10.49 -8.22
N PRO A 456 11.54 -11.65 -8.43
CA PRO A 456 10.09 -11.79 -8.41
C PRO A 456 9.45 -11.18 -7.16
N GLY A 457 8.53 -10.24 -7.37
CA GLY A 457 7.92 -9.48 -6.30
C GLY A 457 8.62 -8.16 -5.96
N MET A 458 9.75 -7.81 -6.62
CA MET A 458 10.40 -6.51 -6.42
C MET A 458 10.61 -6.22 -4.92
N PRO A 459 11.52 -6.95 -4.22
CA PRO A 459 11.65 -6.85 -2.76
C PRO A 459 12.16 -5.49 -2.27
N GLU A 460 12.00 -5.22 -0.98
CA GLU A 460 12.38 -3.96 -0.33
C GLU A 460 13.89 -3.92 0.03
N VAL A 461 14.73 -4.16 -0.95
CA VAL A 461 16.18 -4.34 -0.80
C VAL A 461 17.03 -3.15 -1.25
N ALA A 462 16.41 -2.09 -1.77
CA ALA A 462 17.15 -0.94 -2.28
C ALA A 462 17.74 -0.05 -1.17
N ASN A 463 17.19 -0.09 0.05
CA ASN A 463 17.74 0.60 1.21
C ASN A 463 18.79 -0.27 1.90
N VAL A 464 19.85 -0.62 1.18
CA VAL A 464 20.97 -1.36 1.75
C VAL A 464 21.65 -0.57 2.86
N ALA A 465 22.17 -1.28 3.87
CA ALA A 465 23.01 -0.67 4.91
C ALA A 465 24.24 0.00 4.27
N LEU A 466 24.71 1.09 4.85
CA LEU A 466 25.97 1.70 4.39
C LEU A 466 27.16 0.79 4.73
N PRO A 467 28.27 0.87 3.95
CA PRO A 467 29.49 0.14 4.24
C PRO A 467 29.99 0.42 5.66
N LYS A 468 30.33 -0.63 6.41
CA LYS A 468 30.72 -0.52 7.83
C LYS A 468 31.81 0.52 8.06
N LYS A 469 32.85 0.53 7.23
CA LYS A 469 33.95 1.49 7.33
C LYS A 469 33.49 2.96 7.22
N LEU A 470 32.43 3.25 6.45
CA LEU A 470 31.88 4.61 6.32
C LEU A 470 30.99 4.98 7.51
N LEU A 471 30.24 4.01 8.05
CA LEU A 471 29.47 4.22 9.29
C LEU A 471 30.39 4.53 10.48
N GLU A 472 31.55 3.85 10.58
CA GLU A 472 32.57 4.11 11.59
C GLU A 472 33.23 5.51 11.43
N GLN A 473 33.27 6.04 10.22
CA GLN A 473 33.72 7.42 9.91
C GLN A 473 32.64 8.49 10.13
N GLY A 474 31.43 8.08 10.54
CA GLY A 474 30.31 9.00 10.79
C GLY A 474 29.50 9.37 9.55
N VAL A 475 29.66 8.68 8.44
CA VAL A 475 28.78 8.83 7.25
C VAL A 475 27.40 8.30 7.63
N VAL A 476 26.36 9.11 7.43
CA VAL A 476 24.97 8.78 7.82
C VAL A 476 24.06 8.54 6.62
N ASP A 477 24.45 8.96 5.40
CA ASP A 477 23.69 8.75 4.18
C ASP A 477 24.61 8.76 2.95
N MET A 478 24.19 8.06 1.89
CA MET A 478 24.79 8.01 0.56
C MET A 478 23.69 7.88 -0.48
N VAL A 479 23.96 8.32 -1.71
CA VAL A 479 23.05 8.04 -2.83
C VAL A 479 23.07 6.56 -3.16
N ARG A 480 21.89 5.94 -3.18
CA ARG A 480 21.64 4.55 -3.60
C ARG A 480 20.67 4.55 -4.76
N ILE A 481 20.87 3.71 -5.74
CA ILE A 481 20.02 3.59 -6.93
C ILE A 481 19.67 2.13 -7.14
N SER A 482 18.38 1.83 -7.35
CA SER A 482 17.93 0.47 -7.63
C SER A 482 16.63 0.45 -8.45
N ASP A 483 16.43 -0.64 -9.19
CA ASP A 483 15.15 -1.02 -9.77
C ASP A 483 14.21 -1.71 -8.76
N GLY A 484 14.69 -1.96 -7.52
CA GLY A 484 13.93 -2.48 -6.40
C GLY A 484 13.12 -1.43 -5.65
N ARG A 485 12.51 -1.86 -4.52
CA ARG A 485 11.76 -1.02 -3.58
C ARG A 485 12.55 -0.79 -2.29
N MET A 486 12.10 0.17 -1.53
CA MET A 486 12.52 0.43 -0.15
C MET A 486 11.31 0.25 0.78
N SER A 487 11.56 -0.21 2.01
CA SER A 487 10.53 -0.18 3.05
C SER A 487 10.00 1.24 3.25
N GLY A 488 8.70 1.39 3.45
CA GLY A 488 8.11 2.67 3.80
C GLY A 488 8.63 3.25 5.13
N THR A 489 9.26 2.41 5.96
CA THR A 489 9.90 2.80 7.22
C THR A 489 11.37 3.20 7.05
N GLY A 490 11.95 3.04 5.85
CA GLY A 490 13.32 3.38 5.52
C GLY A 490 13.52 4.88 5.33
N TYR A 491 14.77 5.31 5.44
CA TYR A 491 15.19 6.70 5.25
C TYR A 491 16.51 6.76 4.46
N GLY A 492 16.87 7.95 4.00
CA GLY A 492 18.08 8.23 3.22
C GLY A 492 17.79 8.51 1.75
N THR A 493 18.83 8.89 1.02
CA THR A 493 18.77 9.30 -0.38
C THR A 493 18.82 8.07 -1.29
N VAL A 494 17.62 7.50 -1.57
CA VAL A 494 17.47 6.27 -2.35
C VAL A 494 16.58 6.52 -3.56
N VAL A 495 17.15 6.33 -4.75
CA VAL A 495 16.41 6.31 -6.02
C VAL A 495 15.91 4.89 -6.27
N LEU A 496 14.60 4.75 -6.43
CA LEU A 496 13.85 3.49 -6.43
C LEU A 496 13.10 3.31 -7.74
N HIS A 497 12.64 2.07 -7.98
CA HIS A 497 11.73 1.76 -9.08
C HIS A 497 12.28 2.17 -10.45
N VAL A 498 13.60 2.20 -10.63
CA VAL A 498 14.21 2.58 -11.91
C VAL A 498 13.63 1.74 -13.03
N SER A 499 13.00 2.42 -13.99
CA SER A 499 12.27 1.77 -15.09
C SER A 499 12.80 2.28 -16.45
N PRO A 500 12.94 1.33 -17.42
CA PRO A 500 12.78 -0.12 -17.33
C PRO A 500 13.84 -0.78 -16.43
N GLU A 501 13.46 -1.88 -15.76
CA GLU A 501 14.36 -2.62 -14.86
C GLU A 501 15.56 -3.25 -15.58
N ALA A 502 16.65 -3.50 -14.83
CA ALA A 502 17.88 -4.06 -15.36
C ALA A 502 17.69 -5.45 -16.01
N ALA A 503 16.86 -6.31 -15.43
CA ALA A 503 16.60 -7.66 -15.94
C ALA A 503 16.02 -7.67 -17.36
N LEU A 504 15.23 -6.65 -17.72
CA LEU A 504 14.70 -6.47 -19.09
C LEU A 504 15.67 -5.75 -20.04
N GLY A 505 16.89 -5.46 -19.61
CA GLY A 505 17.84 -4.70 -20.40
C GLY A 505 17.67 -3.19 -20.33
N GLY A 506 16.97 -2.71 -19.30
CA GLY A 506 16.89 -1.27 -19.01
C GLY A 506 18.25 -0.65 -18.78
N PRO A 507 18.35 0.70 -18.83
CA PRO A 507 19.64 1.40 -18.77
C PRO A 507 20.47 1.08 -17.52
N LEU A 508 19.82 0.76 -16.39
CA LEU A 508 20.53 0.36 -15.16
C LEU A 508 21.43 -0.86 -15.37
N ALA A 509 21.08 -1.77 -16.30
CA ALA A 509 21.91 -2.92 -16.68
C ALA A 509 23.21 -2.54 -17.40
N LEU A 510 23.27 -1.33 -17.95
CA LEU A 510 24.40 -0.83 -18.73
C LEU A 510 25.43 -0.08 -17.88
N VAL A 511 25.09 0.27 -16.65
CA VAL A 511 26.00 0.92 -15.70
C VAL A 511 27.18 0.01 -15.40
N ARG A 512 28.39 0.54 -15.49
CA ARG A 512 29.62 -0.14 -15.10
C ARG A 512 30.23 0.50 -13.87
N ASP A 513 30.98 -0.28 -13.13
CA ASP A 513 31.72 0.21 -11.99
C ASP A 513 32.67 1.34 -12.42
N GLY A 514 32.66 2.44 -11.72
CA GLY A 514 33.44 3.64 -12.07
C GLY A 514 32.75 4.65 -12.98
N ASP A 515 31.60 4.35 -13.59
CA ASP A 515 30.83 5.34 -14.36
C ASP A 515 30.42 6.53 -13.49
N ARG A 516 30.27 7.71 -14.09
CA ARG A 516 29.74 8.90 -13.41
C ARG A 516 28.24 8.96 -13.54
N ILE A 517 27.55 9.23 -12.42
CA ILE A 517 26.10 9.44 -12.39
C ILE A 517 25.82 10.79 -11.75
N THR A 518 24.91 11.55 -12.35
CA THR A 518 24.42 12.84 -11.84
C THR A 518 22.97 12.71 -11.41
N LEU A 519 22.70 12.98 -10.13
CA LEU A 519 21.37 13.13 -9.54
C LEU A 519 21.07 14.62 -9.34
N ASP A 520 20.03 15.15 -9.97
CA ASP A 520 19.52 16.50 -9.73
C ASP A 520 18.01 16.43 -9.46
N VAL A 521 17.66 16.24 -8.20
CA VAL A 521 16.25 16.10 -7.77
C VAL A 521 15.44 17.38 -8.00
N PRO A 522 15.94 18.60 -7.74
CA PRO A 522 15.24 19.83 -8.10
C PRO A 522 14.84 19.92 -9.57
N ASN A 523 15.69 19.45 -10.49
CA ASN A 523 15.41 19.41 -11.93
C ASN A 523 14.75 18.09 -12.38
N ARG A 524 14.48 17.15 -11.46
CA ARG A 524 13.87 15.85 -11.76
C ARG A 524 14.68 15.00 -12.72
N THR A 525 16.02 15.08 -12.67
CA THR A 525 16.88 14.34 -13.59
C THR A 525 17.78 13.33 -12.88
N LEU A 526 18.00 12.21 -13.57
CA LEU A 526 18.97 11.17 -13.23
C LEU A 526 19.72 10.76 -14.49
N THR A 527 21.00 11.10 -14.57
CA THR A 527 21.80 10.96 -15.78
C THR A 527 23.00 10.06 -15.55
N LEU A 528 23.20 9.11 -16.44
CA LEU A 528 24.44 8.37 -16.60
C LEU A 528 25.33 9.13 -17.59
N GLU A 529 26.50 9.60 -17.14
CA GLU A 529 27.43 10.43 -17.93
C GLU A 529 28.25 9.54 -18.89
N VAL A 530 27.55 8.85 -19.78
CA VAL A 530 28.12 7.97 -20.82
C VAL A 530 27.46 8.32 -22.14
N SER A 531 28.24 8.38 -23.21
CA SER A 531 27.70 8.72 -24.51
C SER A 531 26.72 7.67 -25.05
N ASP A 532 25.76 8.11 -25.87
CA ASP A 532 24.80 7.22 -26.52
C ASP A 532 25.49 6.14 -27.36
N GLY A 533 26.60 6.45 -27.98
CA GLY A 533 27.41 5.49 -28.76
C GLY A 533 27.93 4.35 -27.88
N GLU A 534 28.50 4.69 -26.73
CA GLU A 534 28.99 3.72 -25.76
C GLU A 534 27.81 2.91 -25.14
N LEU A 535 26.69 3.55 -24.81
CA LEU A 535 25.50 2.88 -24.31
C LEU A 535 24.96 1.87 -25.34
N ASN A 536 24.94 2.23 -26.61
CA ASN A 536 24.51 1.32 -27.68
C ASN A 536 25.48 0.14 -27.84
N GLN A 537 26.80 0.38 -27.71
CA GLN A 537 27.78 -0.71 -27.71
C GLN A 537 27.59 -1.65 -26.52
N ARG A 538 27.45 -1.09 -25.30
CA ARG A 538 27.19 -1.89 -24.07
C ARG A 538 25.91 -2.72 -24.19
N ARG A 539 24.88 -2.19 -24.85
CA ARG A 539 23.63 -2.91 -25.11
C ARG A 539 23.83 -4.07 -26.08
N ALA A 540 24.63 -3.87 -27.12
CA ALA A 540 24.96 -4.91 -28.09
C ALA A 540 25.84 -6.01 -27.50
N ASP A 541 26.75 -5.66 -26.60
CA ASP A 541 27.68 -6.60 -25.93
C ASP A 541 27.04 -7.38 -24.79
N ARG A 542 25.79 -7.07 -24.44
CA ARG A 542 25.10 -7.69 -23.31
C ARG A 542 24.87 -9.18 -23.57
N PRO A 543 25.20 -10.06 -22.60
CA PRO A 543 24.87 -11.50 -22.70
C PRO A 543 23.37 -11.71 -22.88
N THR A 544 22.99 -12.70 -23.66
CA THR A 544 21.60 -13.15 -23.72
C THR A 544 21.13 -13.54 -22.31
N ALA A 545 19.92 -13.09 -21.93
CA ALA A 545 19.37 -13.43 -20.63
C ALA A 545 19.33 -14.96 -20.46
N ALA A 546 19.69 -15.44 -19.28
CA ALA A 546 19.56 -16.85 -18.95
C ALA A 546 18.10 -17.31 -19.09
N GLU A 547 17.91 -18.56 -19.50
CA GLU A 547 16.59 -19.17 -19.58
C GLU A 547 15.89 -19.12 -18.20
N ASP A 548 14.64 -18.66 -18.16
CA ASP A 548 13.83 -18.70 -16.94
C ASP A 548 13.41 -20.15 -16.65
N ARG A 549 14.01 -20.72 -15.61
CA ARG A 549 13.71 -22.09 -15.14
C ARG A 549 12.76 -22.12 -13.95
N SER A 550 12.13 -20.98 -13.62
CA SER A 550 11.11 -20.92 -12.57
C SER A 550 9.89 -21.78 -12.96
N THR A 551 9.16 -22.25 -11.95
CA THR A 551 7.96 -23.07 -12.11
C THR A 551 6.84 -22.55 -11.19
N GLY A 552 5.60 -22.94 -11.44
CA GLY A 552 4.46 -22.56 -10.60
C GLY A 552 4.19 -21.06 -10.63
N TYR A 553 3.80 -20.50 -9.46
CA TYR A 553 3.42 -19.10 -9.38
C TYR A 553 4.57 -18.11 -9.70
N PRO A 554 5.84 -18.32 -9.28
CA PRO A 554 6.93 -17.44 -9.68
C PRO A 554 7.13 -17.36 -11.21
N TRP A 555 6.91 -18.44 -11.93
CA TRP A 555 6.92 -18.45 -13.39
C TRP A 555 5.78 -17.60 -13.97
N LEU A 556 4.54 -17.84 -13.54
CA LEU A 556 3.37 -17.05 -13.97
C LEU A 556 3.59 -15.55 -13.69
N TYR A 557 4.11 -15.23 -12.51
CA TYR A 557 4.43 -13.86 -12.14
C TYR A 557 5.42 -13.21 -13.11
N ARG A 558 6.55 -13.87 -13.39
CA ARG A 558 7.58 -13.34 -14.31
C ARG A 558 7.07 -13.17 -15.74
N GLN A 559 6.17 -14.06 -16.21
CA GLN A 559 5.62 -13.93 -17.57
C GLN A 559 4.75 -12.67 -17.69
N HIS A 560 3.93 -12.38 -16.70
CA HIS A 560 2.82 -11.44 -16.81
C HIS A 560 3.00 -10.14 -16.03
N VAL A 561 3.96 -10.05 -15.10
CA VAL A 561 4.13 -8.83 -14.32
C VAL A 561 4.58 -7.66 -15.18
N GLN A 562 3.89 -6.53 -15.03
CA GLN A 562 4.24 -5.25 -15.63
C GLN A 562 5.40 -4.59 -14.89
N GLN A 563 5.96 -3.55 -15.49
CA GLN A 563 7.02 -2.74 -14.88
C GLN A 563 6.50 -1.88 -13.72
N ALA A 564 7.41 -1.40 -12.88
CA ALA A 564 7.07 -0.64 -11.68
C ALA A 564 6.24 0.63 -11.97
N HIS A 565 6.58 1.37 -13.03
CA HIS A 565 5.85 2.57 -13.44
C HIS A 565 4.42 2.29 -13.94
N LEU A 566 4.07 1.03 -14.18
CA LEU A 566 2.73 0.56 -14.53
C LEU A 566 2.02 -0.14 -13.37
N GLY A 567 2.60 -0.11 -12.16
CA GLY A 567 2.00 -0.68 -10.96
C GLY A 567 2.41 -2.12 -10.63
N ALA A 568 3.25 -2.77 -11.43
CA ALA A 568 3.67 -4.16 -11.27
C ALA A 568 2.47 -5.13 -11.04
N ASP A 569 1.36 -4.90 -11.73
CA ASP A 569 0.22 -5.82 -11.80
C ASP A 569 0.39 -6.81 -12.95
N PHE A 570 -0.53 -7.73 -13.13
CA PHE A 570 -0.54 -8.62 -14.29
C PHE A 570 -1.18 -7.95 -15.51
N ASP A 571 -0.59 -8.10 -16.67
CA ASP A 571 -0.98 -7.49 -17.93
C ASP A 571 -2.37 -7.93 -18.43
N PHE A 572 -2.87 -9.09 -17.96
CA PHE A 572 -4.19 -9.63 -18.30
C PHE A 572 -5.30 -9.25 -17.30
N LEU A 573 -5.04 -8.42 -16.28
CA LEU A 573 -5.99 -8.03 -15.25
C LEU A 573 -6.35 -6.54 -15.32
N ASN A 574 -6.38 -5.97 -16.51
CA ASN A 574 -6.69 -4.56 -16.74
C ASN A 574 -8.22 -4.32 -16.82
N GLY A 575 -8.66 -3.17 -16.31
CA GLY A 575 -10.05 -2.72 -16.34
C GLY A 575 -10.98 -3.44 -15.37
N THR A 576 -12.24 -3.00 -15.35
CA THR A 576 -13.29 -3.58 -14.53
C THR A 576 -13.83 -4.85 -15.17
N ARG A 577 -13.65 -5.98 -14.52
CA ARG A 577 -14.12 -7.28 -15.01
C ARG A 577 -15.56 -7.58 -14.59
N GLY A 578 -16.06 -6.87 -13.58
CA GLY A 578 -17.42 -6.95 -13.08
C GLY A 578 -17.77 -8.25 -12.34
N ALA A 579 -18.99 -8.32 -11.85
CA ALA A 579 -19.52 -9.44 -11.07
C ALA A 579 -20.68 -10.16 -11.79
N ALA A 580 -20.51 -10.45 -13.06
CA ALA A 580 -21.47 -11.27 -13.81
C ALA A 580 -21.74 -12.58 -13.06
N ILE A 581 -23.00 -13.00 -13.03
CA ILE A 581 -23.41 -14.24 -12.37
C ILE A 581 -22.83 -15.41 -13.13
N PRO A 582 -22.03 -16.28 -12.47
CA PRO A 582 -21.48 -17.46 -13.12
C PRO A 582 -22.58 -18.44 -13.56
N ARG A 583 -22.24 -19.27 -14.52
CA ARG A 583 -23.12 -20.36 -14.97
C ARG A 583 -23.31 -21.36 -13.82
N ASP A 584 -24.56 -21.77 -13.59
CA ASP A 584 -24.88 -22.81 -12.61
C ASP A 584 -24.20 -24.14 -12.98
N SER A 585 -23.73 -24.85 -11.97
CA SER A 585 -23.08 -26.16 -12.10
C SER A 585 -24.00 -27.35 -11.78
N HIS A 586 -25.24 -27.09 -11.35
CA HIS A 586 -26.21 -28.12 -10.89
C HIS A 586 -27.55 -28.04 -11.66
#